data_80b1191412c45ad805435cc9f0036679
#
_entry.id   80b1191412c45ad805435cc9f0036679
#
_cell.length_a   1.000
_cell.length_b   1.000
_cell.length_c   1.000
_cell.angle_alpha   90.00
_cell.angle_beta   90.00
_cell.angle_gamma   90.00
#
_symmetry.space_group_name_H-M   'P 1'
#
loop_
_entity.id
_entity.type
_entity.pdbx_description
1 polymer ?
#
loop_
_entity_poly.entity_id
_entity_poly.type
_entity_poly.pdbx_seq_one_letter_code
_entity_poly.pdbx_strand_id
1 'polypeptide(L)'
;MKFNIKYITFSALLCASMVSCDLDVVPPSDISTETFWKNEKDAWNGLNALYAELPGMDIWDEMYTDNAHSHKPWEGPYELVQTNGITAGNDFGYGYSTVRIANNFIINVDKCDISEGLKERMKAEARFFRAWQYLQLTTKFGKAYLFTDVPEYNAPYAKRDPAEKVQAFILSELNEIAEILPDEYDGSYLYESSRITRAAALALRARAALYFGNYIEAEASAGKVISEGHHSLFRVTSLNAAQQQEADEME
;
A
#
# COMPACT_ATOMS: atom_id res chain seq x y z
N MET A 1 25.99 13.30 68.01
CA MET A 1 25.17 13.96 66.97
C MET A 1 23.75 13.44 67.12
N LYS A 2 22.80 14.21 67.62
CA LYS A 2 21.37 13.80 67.75
C LYS A 2 20.73 14.12 66.40
N PHE A 3 20.54 13.08 65.55
CA PHE A 3 19.73 13.23 64.33
C PHE A 3 18.27 13.53 64.69
N ASN A 4 17.75 14.66 64.20
CA ASN A 4 16.42 15.12 64.49
C ASN A 4 15.38 14.32 63.64
N ILE A 5 14.65 13.44 64.29
CA ILE A 5 13.65 12.55 63.68
C ILE A 5 12.70 13.31 62.74
N LYS A 6 12.40 14.60 63.04
CA LYS A 6 11.57 15.46 62.18
C LYS A 6 12.09 15.67 60.75
N TYR A 7 13.41 15.69 60.57
CA TYR A 7 13.96 15.83 59.20
C TYR A 7 13.94 14.53 58.43
N ILE A 8 14.05 13.39 59.14
CA ILE A 8 13.97 12.05 58.50
C ILE A 8 12.54 11.79 58.01
N THR A 9 11.53 12.11 58.82
CA THR A 9 10.11 11.95 58.42
C THR A 9 9.71 12.91 57.29
N PHE A 10 10.21 14.14 57.27
CA PHE A 10 9.94 15.10 56.20
C PHE A 10 10.65 14.69 54.89
N SER A 11 11.85 14.19 54.97
CA SER A 11 12.59 13.67 53.78
C SER A 11 11.92 12.42 53.21
N ALA A 12 11.42 11.50 54.03
CA ALA A 12 10.71 10.31 53.62
C ALA A 12 9.38 10.64 52.96
N LEU A 13 8.64 11.66 53.45
CA LEU A 13 7.39 12.12 52.83
C LEU A 13 7.62 12.80 51.49
N LEU A 14 8.75 13.51 51.32
CA LEU A 14 9.13 14.14 50.04
C LEU A 14 9.55 13.11 48.99
N CYS A 15 10.19 12.03 49.37
CA CYS A 15 10.54 10.92 48.47
C CYS A 15 9.32 10.10 48.05
N ALA A 16 8.33 9.97 48.92
CA ALA A 16 7.07 9.23 48.59
C ALA A 16 6.18 9.98 47.58
N SER A 17 6.32 11.31 47.49
CA SER A 17 5.54 12.11 46.52
C SER A 17 6.13 12.10 45.09
N MET A 18 7.30 11.53 44.87
CA MET A 18 7.96 11.48 43.57
C MET A 18 7.68 10.18 42.77
N VAL A 19 6.88 9.26 43.32
CA VAL A 19 6.59 7.95 42.69
C VAL A 19 5.28 7.94 41.88
N SER A 20 4.63 9.08 41.74
CA SER A 20 3.30 9.13 41.10
C SER A 20 3.26 9.99 39.85
N CYS A 21 4.02 9.62 38.84
CA CYS A 21 3.71 9.99 37.47
C CYS A 21 3.94 8.76 36.60
N ASP A 22 2.86 8.01 36.37
CA ASP A 22 2.78 7.15 35.22
C ASP A 22 2.64 8.08 34.01
N LEU A 23 3.77 8.30 33.31
CA LEU A 23 3.83 9.19 32.15
C LEU A 23 3.30 8.50 30.87
N ASP A 24 2.96 7.22 30.94
CA ASP A 24 2.37 6.44 29.87
C ASP A 24 0.83 6.46 29.91
N VAL A 25 0.25 7.64 30.14
CA VAL A 25 -1.20 7.80 30.01
C VAL A 25 -1.55 7.86 28.54
N VAL A 26 -2.05 6.76 28.01
CA VAL A 26 -2.70 6.75 26.69
C VAL A 26 -3.97 7.60 26.80
N PRO A 27 -4.10 8.72 26.08
CA PRO A 27 -5.31 9.54 26.12
C PRO A 27 -6.51 8.68 25.73
N PRO A 28 -7.58 8.63 26.53
CA PRO A 28 -8.73 7.77 26.24
C PRO A 28 -9.50 8.17 24.98
N SER A 29 -9.21 9.34 24.42
CA SER A 29 -9.82 9.88 23.19
C SER A 29 -8.95 9.72 21.95
N ASP A 30 -7.69 9.36 22.08
CA ASP A 30 -6.79 9.21 20.93
C ASP A 30 -6.65 7.76 20.51
N ILE A 31 -6.75 7.53 19.21
CA ILE A 31 -6.50 6.23 18.60
C ILE A 31 -4.99 6.01 18.60
N SER A 32 -4.50 5.27 19.60
CA SER A 32 -3.11 4.82 19.63
C SER A 32 -2.98 3.41 19.05
N THR A 33 -1.80 3.04 18.61
CA THR A 33 -1.52 1.68 18.12
C THR A 33 -1.85 0.60 19.16
N GLU A 34 -1.79 0.92 20.45
CA GLU A 34 -2.11 0.00 21.53
C GLU A 34 -3.60 -0.20 21.74
N THR A 35 -4.40 0.80 21.39
CA THR A 35 -5.86 0.79 21.61
C THR A 35 -6.66 0.46 20.35
N PHE A 36 -6.04 0.56 19.16
CA PHE A 36 -6.73 0.43 17.87
C PHE A 36 -7.03 -1.03 17.48
N TRP A 37 -6.06 -1.93 17.59
CA TRP A 37 -6.13 -3.28 17.02
C TRP A 37 -6.85 -4.27 17.96
N LYS A 38 -8.18 -4.26 18.03
CA LYS A 38 -8.94 -5.10 18.97
C LYS A 38 -9.93 -6.05 18.30
N ASN A 39 -10.61 -5.60 17.28
CA ASN A 39 -11.76 -6.28 16.70
C ASN A 39 -11.77 -6.21 15.19
N GLU A 40 -12.76 -6.84 14.56
CA GLU A 40 -12.91 -6.90 13.12
C GLU A 40 -13.05 -5.51 12.47
N LYS A 41 -13.80 -4.61 13.08
CA LYS A 41 -13.96 -3.24 12.57
C LYS A 41 -12.63 -2.49 12.51
N ASP A 42 -11.77 -2.69 13.49
CA ASP A 42 -10.44 -2.08 13.51
C ASP A 42 -9.57 -2.64 12.40
N ALA A 43 -9.62 -3.97 12.17
CA ALA A 43 -8.92 -4.60 11.06
C ALA A 43 -9.39 -4.05 9.70
N TRP A 44 -10.71 -3.92 9.50
CA TRP A 44 -11.26 -3.34 8.27
C TRP A 44 -10.86 -1.87 8.10
N ASN A 45 -10.89 -1.07 9.13
CA ASN A 45 -10.47 0.34 9.07
C ASN A 45 -8.99 0.46 8.73
N GLY A 46 -8.13 -0.36 9.32
CA GLY A 46 -6.70 -0.40 9.01
C GLY A 46 -6.44 -0.81 7.56
N LEU A 47 -7.15 -1.81 7.06
CA LEU A 47 -7.03 -2.25 5.68
C LEU A 47 -7.57 -1.21 4.68
N ASN A 48 -8.69 -0.56 4.99
CA ASN A 48 -9.27 0.48 4.14
C ASN A 48 -8.36 1.69 3.98
N ALA A 49 -7.49 1.98 4.94
CA ALA A 49 -6.47 3.01 4.80
C ALA A 49 -5.52 2.74 3.62
N LEU A 50 -5.24 1.46 3.30
CA LEU A 50 -4.44 1.08 2.13
C LEU A 50 -5.20 1.31 0.82
N TYR A 51 -6.50 1.02 0.80
CA TYR A 51 -7.33 1.29 -0.39
C TYR A 51 -7.44 2.80 -0.67
N ALA A 52 -7.37 3.64 0.36
CA ALA A 52 -7.34 5.08 0.21
C ALA A 52 -6.04 5.63 -0.40
N GLU A 53 -4.95 4.85 -0.34
CA GLU A 53 -3.66 5.20 -0.98
C GLU A 53 -3.65 4.93 -2.50
N LEU A 54 -4.68 4.25 -3.05
CA LEU A 54 -4.77 4.07 -4.50
C LEU A 54 -4.97 5.44 -5.16
N PRO A 55 -4.17 5.78 -6.18
CA PRO A 55 -4.42 6.98 -6.94
C PRO A 55 -5.78 6.87 -7.62
N GLY A 56 -6.49 7.97 -7.70
CA GLY A 56 -7.63 8.09 -8.58
C GLY A 56 -7.22 7.85 -10.04
N MET A 57 -8.20 7.84 -10.95
CA MET A 57 -7.88 7.82 -12.37
C MET A 57 -7.13 9.11 -12.71
N ASP A 58 -5.82 8.98 -12.96
CA ASP A 58 -4.97 10.10 -13.34
C ASP A 58 -4.86 10.17 -14.86
N ILE A 59 -5.76 10.91 -15.46
CA ILE A 59 -5.75 11.18 -16.90
C ILE A 59 -4.56 12.07 -17.32
N TRP A 60 -3.87 12.68 -16.33
CA TRP A 60 -2.75 13.57 -16.59
C TRP A 60 -1.44 12.81 -16.87
N ASP A 61 -1.36 11.52 -16.56
CA ASP A 61 -0.16 10.71 -16.81
C ASP A 61 0.20 10.65 -18.31
N GLU A 62 -0.78 10.80 -19.22
CA GLU A 62 -0.52 10.91 -20.66
C GLU A 62 0.31 12.14 -21.03
N MET A 63 0.31 13.18 -20.22
CA MET A 63 1.11 14.38 -20.43
C MET A 63 2.61 14.17 -20.17
N TYR A 64 3.00 13.03 -19.59
CA TYR A 64 4.41 12.61 -19.50
C TYR A 64 4.91 11.91 -20.76
N THR A 65 4.04 11.65 -21.71
CA THR A 65 4.32 10.96 -22.97
C THR A 65 4.31 11.95 -24.15
N ASP A 66 4.49 11.44 -25.36
CA ASP A 66 4.37 12.19 -26.59
C ASP A 66 2.93 12.25 -27.15
N ASN A 67 1.98 11.57 -26.48
CA ASN A 67 0.57 11.53 -26.88
C ASN A 67 -0.22 12.79 -26.47
N ALA A 68 0.19 13.44 -25.39
CA ALA A 68 -0.52 14.61 -24.88
C ALA A 68 0.45 15.72 -24.43
N HIS A 69 -0.04 16.95 -24.42
CA HIS A 69 0.72 18.12 -24.00
C HIS A 69 -0.16 19.01 -23.09
N SER A 70 0.40 19.46 -21.97
CA SER A 70 -0.26 20.46 -21.13
C SER A 70 -0.21 21.82 -21.81
N HIS A 71 -1.36 22.49 -21.91
CA HIS A 71 -1.42 23.86 -22.45
C HIS A 71 -1.05 24.93 -21.41
N LYS A 72 -0.84 24.52 -20.16
CA LYS A 72 -0.51 25.41 -19.04
C LYS A 72 0.78 24.97 -18.36
N PRO A 73 1.85 25.77 -18.39
CA PRO A 73 3.15 25.41 -17.81
C PRO A 73 3.13 25.25 -16.27
N TRP A 74 2.06 25.67 -15.60
CA TRP A 74 1.91 25.55 -14.14
C TRP A 74 1.07 24.33 -13.68
N GLU A 75 0.59 23.49 -14.60
CA GLU A 75 -0.24 22.32 -14.25
C GLU A 75 0.55 21.11 -13.77
N GLY A 76 1.84 21.22 -13.63
CA GLY A 76 2.70 20.17 -13.10
C GLY A 76 4.04 20.07 -13.83
N PRO A 77 4.81 19.01 -13.56
CA PRO A 77 6.14 18.85 -14.16
C PRO A 77 6.11 18.30 -15.59
N TYR A 78 4.95 18.21 -16.26
CA TYR A 78 4.78 17.59 -17.57
C TYR A 78 5.67 18.22 -18.63
N GLU A 79 5.69 19.56 -18.71
CA GLU A 79 6.53 20.29 -19.63
C GLU A 79 8.03 20.05 -19.37
N LEU A 80 8.41 19.85 -18.11
CA LEU A 80 9.78 19.53 -17.73
C LEU A 80 10.25 18.18 -18.27
N VAL A 81 9.35 17.19 -18.35
CA VAL A 81 9.67 15.91 -18.97
C VAL A 81 9.96 16.09 -20.44
N GLN A 82 9.08 16.78 -21.16
CA GLN A 82 9.19 17.00 -22.61
C GLN A 82 10.39 17.88 -22.98
N THR A 83 10.74 18.84 -22.15
CA THR A 83 11.87 19.77 -22.38
C THR A 83 13.19 19.33 -21.75
N ASN A 84 13.23 18.11 -21.16
CA ASN A 84 14.38 17.60 -20.41
C ASN A 84 14.84 18.53 -19.26
N GLY A 85 13.89 19.24 -18.67
CA GLY A 85 14.12 20.18 -17.58
C GLY A 85 13.99 19.57 -16.17
N ILE A 86 13.84 18.25 -16.05
CA ILE A 86 13.69 17.56 -14.76
C ILE A 86 14.96 17.69 -13.93
N THR A 87 14.78 18.01 -12.66
CA THR A 87 15.86 18.08 -11.67
C THR A 87 15.58 17.14 -10.50
N ALA A 88 16.57 16.94 -9.66
CA ALA A 88 16.42 16.15 -8.43
C ALA A 88 15.40 16.75 -7.42
N GLY A 89 14.99 18.00 -7.61
CA GLY A 89 13.95 18.64 -6.79
C GLY A 89 12.53 18.35 -7.25
N ASN A 90 12.34 17.72 -8.39
CA ASN A 90 11.02 17.32 -8.86
C ASN A 90 10.62 15.99 -8.25
N ASP A 91 9.55 15.99 -7.48
CA ASP A 91 8.96 14.79 -6.88
C ASP A 91 7.94 14.16 -7.83
N PHE A 92 8.20 12.92 -8.24
CA PHE A 92 7.30 12.10 -9.06
C PHE A 92 6.61 11.01 -8.21
N GLY A 93 6.29 11.29 -6.96
CA GLY A 93 5.67 10.35 -6.04
C GLY A 93 6.69 9.39 -5.41
N TYR A 94 7.95 9.82 -5.23
CA TYR A 94 8.93 9.06 -4.47
C TYR A 94 8.56 9.06 -2.99
N GLY A 95 7.96 7.97 -2.54
CA GLY A 95 7.50 7.86 -1.15
C GLY A 95 7.27 6.42 -0.71
N TYR A 96 7.26 6.22 0.60
CA TYR A 96 7.09 4.91 1.24
C TYR A 96 5.88 4.86 2.17
N SER A 97 4.93 5.81 2.03
CA SER A 97 3.73 5.88 2.86
C SER A 97 2.95 4.57 2.81
N THR A 98 2.56 4.13 1.63
CA THR A 98 1.83 2.89 1.40
C THR A 98 2.58 1.66 1.93
N VAL A 99 3.91 1.60 1.76
CA VAL A 99 4.73 0.50 2.31
C VAL A 99 4.68 0.49 3.83
N ARG A 100 4.79 1.65 4.49
CA ARG A 100 4.71 1.77 5.95
C ARG A 100 3.32 1.38 6.47
N ILE A 101 2.26 1.84 5.82
CA ILE A 101 0.87 1.49 6.21
C ILE A 101 0.66 -0.01 6.06
N ALA A 102 1.12 -0.61 4.95
CA ALA A 102 1.02 -2.05 4.72
C ALA A 102 1.79 -2.86 5.78
N ASN A 103 3.03 -2.50 6.07
CA ASN A 103 3.83 -3.19 7.08
C ASN A 103 3.22 -3.03 8.48
N ASN A 104 2.76 -1.83 8.83
CA ASN A 104 2.08 -1.59 10.11
C ASN A 104 0.80 -2.43 10.22
N PHE A 105 0.02 -2.53 9.15
CA PHE A 105 -1.16 -3.39 9.12
C PHE A 105 -0.79 -4.86 9.33
N ILE A 106 0.15 -5.39 8.54
CA ILE A 106 0.57 -6.80 8.57
C ILE A 106 1.05 -7.22 9.98
N ILE A 107 1.81 -6.34 10.64
CA ILE A 107 2.36 -6.61 11.97
C ILE A 107 1.26 -6.58 13.06
N ASN A 108 0.26 -5.73 12.92
CA ASN A 108 -0.69 -5.47 14.00
C ASN A 108 -2.03 -6.20 13.86
N VAL A 109 -2.44 -6.60 12.66
CA VAL A 109 -3.74 -7.28 12.45
C VAL A 109 -3.88 -8.58 13.25
N ASP A 110 -2.77 -9.20 13.61
CA ASP A 110 -2.76 -10.40 14.47
C ASP A 110 -3.32 -10.17 15.87
N LYS A 111 -3.31 -8.92 16.33
CA LYS A 111 -3.87 -8.51 17.63
C LYS A 111 -5.40 -8.45 17.62
N CYS A 112 -6.02 -8.37 16.44
CA CYS A 112 -7.47 -8.32 16.31
C CYS A 112 -8.09 -9.70 16.60
N ASP A 113 -9.23 -9.68 17.29
CA ASP A 113 -10.03 -10.89 17.55
C ASP A 113 -10.89 -11.21 16.33
N ILE A 114 -10.28 -11.86 15.36
CA ILE A 114 -10.90 -12.34 14.10
C ILE A 114 -10.30 -13.69 13.71
N SER A 115 -10.97 -14.40 12.79
CA SER A 115 -10.49 -15.71 12.33
C SER A 115 -9.13 -15.62 11.62
N GLU A 116 -8.31 -16.64 11.75
CA GLU A 116 -6.99 -16.69 11.11
C GLU A 116 -7.10 -16.60 9.58
N GLY A 117 -8.10 -17.26 8.97
CA GLY A 117 -8.30 -17.16 7.52
C GLY A 117 -8.61 -15.73 7.06
N LEU A 118 -9.35 -14.95 7.87
CA LEU A 118 -9.59 -13.53 7.57
C LEU A 118 -8.32 -12.69 7.75
N LYS A 119 -7.51 -12.96 8.77
CA LYS A 119 -6.21 -12.30 8.96
C LYS A 119 -5.28 -12.54 7.78
N GLU A 120 -5.15 -13.80 7.34
CA GLU A 120 -4.29 -14.15 6.20
C GLU A 120 -4.74 -13.47 4.92
N ARG A 121 -6.05 -13.47 4.63
CA ARG A 121 -6.61 -12.76 3.48
C ARG A 121 -6.30 -11.26 3.55
N MET A 122 -6.59 -10.61 4.68
CA MET A 122 -6.32 -9.19 4.86
C MET A 122 -4.83 -8.84 4.75
N LYS A 123 -3.95 -9.71 5.26
CA LYS A 123 -2.50 -9.56 5.07
C LYS A 123 -2.11 -9.69 3.59
N ALA A 124 -2.73 -10.60 2.85
CA ALA A 124 -2.48 -10.75 1.42
C ALA A 124 -2.90 -9.49 0.65
N GLU A 125 -4.05 -8.88 0.98
CA GLU A 125 -4.45 -7.60 0.42
C GLU A 125 -3.42 -6.50 0.74
N ALA A 126 -2.95 -6.40 1.98
CA ALA A 126 -1.92 -5.41 2.38
C ALA A 126 -0.58 -5.63 1.66
N ARG A 127 -0.17 -6.89 1.46
CA ARG A 127 1.02 -7.27 0.69
C ARG A 127 0.89 -6.87 -0.79
N PHE A 128 -0.31 -6.94 -1.36
CA PHE A 128 -0.58 -6.45 -2.71
C PHE A 128 -0.25 -4.95 -2.83
N PHE A 129 -0.73 -4.11 -1.91
CA PHE A 129 -0.45 -2.68 -1.93
C PHE A 129 1.04 -2.38 -1.74
N ARG A 130 1.71 -3.14 -0.88
CA ARG A 130 3.16 -3.04 -0.71
C ARG A 130 3.90 -3.36 -2.01
N ALA A 131 3.56 -4.45 -2.67
CA ALA A 131 4.15 -4.84 -3.94
C ALA A 131 3.86 -3.81 -5.04
N TRP A 132 2.63 -3.29 -5.09
CA TRP A 132 2.24 -2.23 -6.03
C TRP A 132 3.08 -0.97 -5.84
N GLN A 133 3.26 -0.50 -4.60
CA GLN A 133 4.09 0.68 -4.33
C GLN A 133 5.56 0.45 -4.70
N TYR A 134 6.11 -0.72 -4.41
CA TYR A 134 7.46 -1.06 -4.85
C TYR A 134 7.59 -1.13 -6.37
N LEU A 135 6.55 -1.58 -7.08
CA LEU A 135 6.52 -1.54 -8.54
C LEU A 135 6.60 -0.09 -9.04
N GLN A 136 5.81 0.83 -8.48
CA GLN A 136 5.90 2.25 -8.84
C GLN A 136 7.30 2.83 -8.58
N LEU A 137 7.87 2.54 -7.42
CA LEU A 137 9.22 3.01 -7.07
C LEU A 137 10.29 2.46 -8.00
N THR A 138 10.29 1.15 -8.28
CA THR A 138 11.36 0.54 -9.07
C THR A 138 11.24 0.85 -10.57
N THR A 139 10.04 1.03 -11.10
CA THR A 139 9.85 1.42 -12.51
C THR A 139 10.24 2.88 -12.77
N LYS A 140 9.94 3.78 -11.84
CA LYS A 140 10.25 5.21 -11.98
C LYS A 140 11.69 5.55 -11.57
N PHE A 141 12.22 4.92 -10.53
CA PHE A 141 13.48 5.33 -9.88
C PHE A 141 14.57 4.25 -9.86
N GLY A 142 14.27 3.03 -10.27
CA GLY A 142 15.18 1.90 -10.28
C GLY A 142 15.42 1.35 -8.88
N LYS A 143 16.47 1.81 -8.20
CA LYS A 143 16.80 1.37 -6.83
C LYS A 143 15.82 1.92 -5.81
N ALA A 144 15.35 1.07 -4.88
CA ALA A 144 14.50 1.47 -3.78
C ALA A 144 15.00 0.89 -2.45
N TYR A 145 14.61 1.51 -1.33
CA TYR A 145 14.85 0.94 0.00
C TYR A 145 13.80 -0.14 0.28
N LEU A 146 14.24 -1.39 0.35
CA LEU A 146 13.37 -2.54 0.59
C LEU A 146 13.31 -2.85 2.09
N PHE A 147 12.13 -2.75 2.70
CA PHE A 147 11.87 -3.09 4.08
C PHE A 147 10.47 -3.70 4.25
N THR A 148 10.34 -4.63 5.19
CA THR A 148 9.11 -5.37 5.49
C THR A 148 8.64 -5.19 6.94
N ASP A 149 9.36 -4.37 7.68
CA ASP A 149 9.06 -3.92 9.05
C ASP A 149 8.62 -2.46 9.08
N VAL A 150 8.37 -1.94 10.25
CA VAL A 150 8.15 -0.50 10.47
C VAL A 150 9.43 0.08 11.05
N PRO A 151 10.22 0.83 10.28
CA PRO A 151 11.46 1.40 10.79
C PRO A 151 11.20 2.34 11.98
N GLU A 152 12.08 2.31 12.96
CA GLU A 152 12.06 3.25 14.07
C GLU A 152 12.25 4.70 13.56
N TYR A 153 11.69 5.66 14.28
CA TYR A 153 11.75 7.08 13.92
C TYR A 153 13.20 7.59 13.74
N ASN A 154 14.13 7.07 14.53
CA ASN A 154 15.56 7.42 14.51
C ASN A 154 16.44 6.39 13.78
N ALA A 155 15.84 5.50 12.97
CA ALA A 155 16.62 4.52 12.23
C ALA A 155 17.63 5.22 11.31
N PRO A 156 18.87 4.75 11.23
CA PRO A 156 19.86 5.33 10.35
C PRO A 156 19.42 5.18 8.89
N TYR A 157 19.81 6.15 8.05
CA TYR A 157 19.52 6.08 6.61
C TYR A 157 20.09 4.80 6.01
N ALA A 158 19.20 3.95 5.50
CA ALA A 158 19.61 2.75 4.80
C ALA A 158 19.92 3.06 3.31
N LYS A 159 20.83 2.25 2.75
CA LYS A 159 21.12 2.33 1.32
C LYS A 159 19.99 1.70 0.54
N ARG A 160 19.68 2.27 -0.63
CA ARG A 160 18.71 1.68 -1.56
C ARG A 160 19.23 0.33 -2.07
N ASP A 161 18.38 -0.67 -2.06
CA ASP A 161 18.64 -1.97 -2.64
C ASP A 161 18.68 -1.91 -4.18
N PRO A 162 19.46 -2.80 -4.83
CA PRO A 162 19.46 -2.93 -6.28
C PRO A 162 18.05 -3.19 -6.83
N ALA A 163 17.78 -2.68 -8.04
CA ALA A 163 16.48 -2.86 -8.68
C ALA A 163 16.08 -4.33 -8.80
N GLU A 164 17.02 -5.19 -9.16
CA GLU A 164 16.80 -6.63 -9.33
C GLU A 164 16.31 -7.31 -8.04
N LYS A 165 16.82 -6.87 -6.87
CA LYS A 165 16.37 -7.38 -5.56
C LYS A 165 14.93 -6.96 -5.28
N VAL A 166 14.58 -5.71 -5.57
CA VAL A 166 13.22 -5.20 -5.39
C VAL A 166 12.25 -5.87 -6.35
N GLN A 167 12.65 -6.07 -7.60
CA GLN A 167 11.87 -6.77 -8.62
C GLN A 167 11.58 -8.22 -8.22
N ALA A 168 12.60 -8.95 -7.75
CA ALA A 168 12.42 -10.32 -7.27
C ALA A 168 11.45 -10.38 -6.07
N PHE A 169 11.55 -9.44 -5.14
CA PHE A 169 10.62 -9.33 -4.02
C PHE A 169 9.18 -9.12 -4.50
N ILE A 170 8.94 -8.19 -5.43
CA ILE A 170 7.61 -7.91 -5.98
C ILE A 170 6.99 -9.17 -6.59
N LEU A 171 7.75 -9.88 -7.43
CA LEU A 171 7.25 -11.08 -8.11
C LEU A 171 6.97 -12.22 -7.12
N SER A 172 7.79 -12.38 -6.08
CA SER A 172 7.55 -13.37 -5.02
C SER A 172 6.31 -13.04 -4.19
N GLU A 173 6.19 -11.80 -3.72
CA GLU A 173 5.01 -11.33 -2.97
C GLU A 173 3.71 -11.59 -3.74
N LEU A 174 3.65 -11.16 -5.00
CA LEU A 174 2.46 -11.30 -5.83
C LEU A 174 2.13 -12.77 -6.15
N ASN A 175 3.15 -13.63 -6.28
CA ASN A 175 2.95 -15.06 -6.47
C ASN A 175 2.34 -15.72 -5.22
N GLU A 176 2.89 -15.41 -4.05
CA GLU A 176 2.42 -15.99 -2.78
C GLU A 176 1.00 -15.56 -2.45
N ILE A 177 0.68 -14.27 -2.58
CA ILE A 177 -0.66 -13.77 -2.26
C ILE A 177 -1.72 -14.25 -3.25
N ALA A 178 -1.36 -14.56 -4.50
CA ALA A 178 -2.29 -15.14 -5.45
C ALA A 178 -2.83 -16.51 -5.01
N GLU A 179 -2.10 -17.25 -4.17
CA GLU A 179 -2.57 -18.52 -3.61
C GLU A 179 -3.48 -18.34 -2.38
N ILE A 180 -3.52 -17.15 -1.80
CA ILE A 180 -4.30 -16.82 -0.59
C ILE A 180 -5.58 -16.06 -0.95
N LEU A 181 -5.49 -15.16 -1.92
CA LEU A 181 -6.60 -14.31 -2.32
C LEU A 181 -7.69 -15.13 -3.03
N PRO A 182 -8.98 -14.82 -2.79
CA PRO A 182 -10.09 -15.51 -3.44
C PRO A 182 -10.19 -15.12 -4.91
N ASP A 183 -10.79 -15.99 -5.71
CA ASP A 183 -11.14 -15.72 -7.10
C ASP A 183 -12.24 -14.66 -7.18
N GLU A 184 -13.25 -14.79 -6.32
CA GLU A 184 -14.36 -13.86 -6.17
C GLU A 184 -14.71 -13.70 -4.69
N TYR A 185 -15.32 -12.58 -4.34
CA TYR A 185 -15.88 -12.35 -3.02
C TYR A 185 -17.37 -12.67 -3.03
N ASP A 186 -17.84 -13.42 -2.04
CA ASP A 186 -19.21 -13.91 -1.95
C ASP A 186 -20.21 -12.91 -1.35
N GLY A 187 -19.73 -11.72 -0.96
CA GLY A 187 -20.55 -10.68 -0.35
C GLY A 187 -20.91 -10.94 1.11
N SER A 188 -20.27 -11.90 1.77
CA SER A 188 -20.49 -12.21 3.20
C SER A 188 -20.20 -11.02 4.11
N TYR A 189 -19.36 -10.10 3.66
CA TYR A 189 -19.01 -8.88 4.38
C TYR A 189 -19.46 -7.65 3.60
N LEU A 190 -19.98 -6.66 4.31
CA LEU A 190 -20.57 -5.45 3.75
C LEU A 190 -19.64 -4.64 2.81
N TYR A 191 -18.34 -4.90 2.82
CA TYR A 191 -17.33 -4.12 2.12
C TYR A 191 -16.47 -4.94 1.16
N GLU A 192 -16.94 -6.09 0.69
CA GLU A 192 -16.15 -7.00 -0.15
C GLU A 192 -16.18 -6.69 -1.64
N SER A 193 -17.15 -5.93 -2.10
CA SER A 193 -17.19 -5.51 -3.50
C SER A 193 -15.96 -4.65 -3.84
N SER A 194 -15.31 -4.95 -4.95
CA SER A 194 -14.13 -4.21 -5.45
C SER A 194 -12.84 -4.39 -4.63
N ARG A 195 -12.70 -5.48 -3.88
CA ARG A 195 -11.45 -5.82 -3.19
C ARG A 195 -10.50 -6.59 -4.11
N ILE A 196 -9.22 -6.64 -3.68
CA ILE A 196 -8.17 -7.32 -4.42
C ILE A 196 -8.45 -8.82 -4.48
N THR A 197 -8.56 -9.37 -5.68
CA THR A 197 -8.76 -10.79 -5.97
C THR A 197 -7.44 -11.45 -6.41
N ARG A 198 -7.45 -12.78 -6.53
CA ARG A 198 -6.38 -13.56 -7.16
C ARG A 198 -6.03 -13.02 -8.53
N ALA A 199 -7.04 -12.80 -9.37
CA ALA A 199 -6.83 -12.28 -10.72
C ALA A 199 -6.15 -10.91 -10.72
N ALA A 200 -6.47 -10.02 -9.76
CA ALA A 200 -5.78 -8.74 -9.63
C ALA A 200 -4.29 -8.92 -9.29
N ALA A 201 -3.95 -9.85 -8.38
CA ALA A 201 -2.56 -10.14 -8.03
C ALA A 201 -1.78 -10.72 -9.23
N LEU A 202 -2.37 -11.66 -9.96
CA LEU A 202 -1.76 -12.27 -11.16
C LEU A 202 -1.61 -11.24 -12.29
N ALA A 203 -2.59 -10.38 -12.51
CA ALA A 203 -2.51 -9.31 -13.51
C ALA A 203 -1.41 -8.29 -13.18
N LEU A 204 -1.29 -7.90 -11.90
CA LEU A 204 -0.21 -7.02 -11.46
C LEU A 204 1.16 -7.70 -11.60
N ARG A 205 1.25 -9.02 -11.31
CA ARG A 205 2.46 -9.81 -11.49
C ARG A 205 2.86 -9.89 -12.96
N ALA A 206 1.91 -10.12 -13.87
CA ALA A 206 2.14 -10.15 -15.31
C ALA A 206 2.69 -8.80 -15.80
N ARG A 207 2.10 -7.69 -15.37
CA ARG A 207 2.57 -6.33 -15.69
C ARG A 207 3.97 -6.08 -15.14
N ALA A 208 4.23 -6.43 -13.88
CA ALA A 208 5.54 -6.26 -13.26
C ALA A 208 6.61 -7.06 -14.01
N ALA A 209 6.34 -8.33 -14.28
CA ALA A 209 7.25 -9.20 -15.02
C ALA A 209 7.54 -8.68 -16.43
N LEU A 210 6.52 -8.16 -17.12
CA LEU A 210 6.68 -7.52 -18.45
C LEU A 210 7.63 -6.32 -18.38
N TYR A 211 7.44 -5.43 -17.41
CA TYR A 211 8.29 -4.24 -17.23
C TYR A 211 9.72 -4.59 -16.84
N PHE A 212 9.93 -5.73 -16.17
CA PHE A 212 11.26 -6.21 -15.79
C PHE A 212 11.94 -7.03 -16.91
N GLY A 213 11.28 -7.23 -18.05
CA GLY A 213 11.79 -8.04 -19.17
C GLY A 213 11.71 -9.55 -18.92
N ASN A 214 10.99 -10.00 -17.89
CA ASN A 214 10.75 -11.41 -17.59
C ASN A 214 9.49 -11.90 -18.31
N TYR A 215 9.60 -12.11 -19.62
CA TYR A 215 8.47 -12.43 -20.48
C TYR A 215 7.84 -13.80 -20.18
N ILE A 216 8.63 -14.77 -19.71
CA ILE A 216 8.14 -16.11 -19.34
C ILE A 216 7.15 -15.99 -18.17
N GLU A 217 7.53 -15.24 -17.14
CA GLU A 217 6.67 -15.01 -15.98
C GLU A 217 5.46 -14.14 -16.31
N ALA A 218 5.63 -13.17 -17.22
CA ALA A 218 4.54 -12.33 -17.71
C ALA A 218 3.48 -13.18 -18.41
N GLU A 219 3.89 -14.04 -19.36
CA GLU A 219 3.02 -14.96 -20.08
C GLU A 219 2.32 -15.94 -19.13
N ALA A 220 3.08 -16.57 -18.23
CA ALA A 220 2.53 -17.54 -17.27
C ALA A 220 1.46 -16.91 -16.36
N SER A 221 1.70 -15.69 -15.86
CA SER A 221 0.77 -15.00 -14.99
C SER A 221 -0.48 -14.52 -15.71
N ALA A 222 -0.32 -13.94 -16.91
CA ALA A 222 -1.45 -13.53 -17.76
C ALA A 222 -2.28 -14.74 -18.21
N GLY A 223 -1.60 -15.83 -18.58
CA GLY A 223 -2.23 -17.07 -18.98
C GLY A 223 -3.12 -17.67 -17.88
N LYS A 224 -2.71 -17.59 -16.62
CA LYS A 224 -3.54 -18.01 -15.49
C LYS A 224 -4.84 -17.20 -15.42
N VAL A 225 -4.77 -15.85 -15.48
CA VAL A 225 -5.96 -14.99 -15.45
C VAL A 225 -6.94 -15.35 -16.57
N ILE A 226 -6.44 -15.63 -17.77
CA ILE A 226 -7.28 -16.01 -18.93
C ILE A 226 -7.88 -17.40 -18.72
N SER A 227 -7.11 -18.36 -18.24
CA SER A 227 -7.54 -19.77 -18.10
C SER A 227 -8.52 -20.00 -16.95
N GLU A 228 -8.48 -19.19 -15.91
CA GLU A 228 -9.42 -19.24 -14.77
C GLU A 228 -10.87 -18.91 -15.19
N GLY A 229 -11.06 -18.16 -16.28
CA GLY A 229 -12.35 -17.97 -16.94
C GLY A 229 -13.32 -17.02 -16.24
N HIS A 230 -12.91 -16.37 -15.13
CA HIS A 230 -13.73 -15.39 -14.39
C HIS A 230 -13.82 -14.03 -15.10
N HIS A 231 -12.93 -13.78 -16.06
CA HIS A 231 -12.88 -12.53 -16.81
C HIS A 231 -12.97 -12.79 -18.31
N SER A 232 -13.71 -11.95 -19.00
CA SER A 232 -13.81 -11.99 -20.47
C SER A 232 -13.74 -10.56 -21.01
N LEU A 233 -13.31 -10.45 -22.28
CA LEU A 233 -13.37 -9.16 -22.96
C LEU A 233 -14.83 -8.77 -23.16
N PHE A 234 -15.14 -7.53 -22.83
CA PHE A 234 -16.44 -6.96 -23.16
C PHE A 234 -16.58 -6.95 -24.70
N ARG A 235 -17.65 -7.54 -25.19
CA ARG A 235 -17.97 -7.55 -26.63
C ARG A 235 -19.33 -6.96 -26.82
N VAL A 236 -19.40 -5.91 -27.60
CA VAL A 236 -20.67 -5.38 -28.07
C VAL A 236 -21.18 -6.29 -29.18
N THR A 237 -22.27 -7.00 -28.91
CA THR A 237 -22.85 -7.97 -29.85
C THR A 237 -23.94 -7.36 -30.74
N SER A 238 -24.57 -6.26 -30.29
CA SER A 238 -25.50 -5.49 -31.06
C SER A 238 -25.57 -4.06 -30.49
N LEU A 239 -25.50 -3.08 -31.35
CA LEU A 239 -25.71 -1.67 -31.02
C LEU A 239 -27.03 -1.21 -31.62
N ASN A 240 -27.85 -0.48 -30.86
CA ASN A 240 -28.88 0.34 -31.46
C ASN A 240 -28.23 1.58 -32.12
N ALA A 241 -28.99 2.31 -32.95
CA ALA A 241 -28.42 3.43 -33.69
C ALA A 241 -27.76 4.53 -32.78
N ALA A 242 -28.34 4.75 -31.60
CA ALA A 242 -27.77 5.73 -30.67
C ALA A 242 -26.44 5.23 -30.03
N GLN A 243 -26.39 3.95 -29.69
CA GLN A 243 -25.17 3.34 -29.15
C GLN A 243 -24.06 3.24 -30.21
N GLN A 244 -24.42 3.01 -31.47
CA GLN A 244 -23.46 3.02 -32.58
C GLN A 244 -22.88 4.42 -32.77
N GLN A 245 -23.72 5.45 -32.74
CA GLN A 245 -23.26 6.85 -32.85
C GLN A 245 -22.34 7.22 -31.70
N GLU A 246 -22.67 6.82 -30.47
CA GLU A 246 -21.83 7.07 -29.29
C GLU A 246 -20.46 6.34 -29.37
N ALA A 247 -20.43 5.11 -29.91
CA ALA A 247 -19.21 4.39 -30.16
C ALA A 247 -18.32 5.05 -31.23
N ASP A 248 -18.96 5.49 -32.32
CA ASP A 248 -18.29 6.17 -33.45
C ASP A 248 -17.75 7.55 -33.05
N GLU A 249 -18.33 8.22 -32.03
CA GLU A 249 -17.85 9.50 -31.48
C GLU A 249 -16.68 9.33 -30.49
N MET A 250 -16.45 8.11 -29.99
CA MET A 250 -15.34 7.78 -29.08
C MET A 250 -14.07 7.25 -29.79
N GLU A 251 -14.13 6.94 -31.08
CA GLU A 251 -12.97 6.61 -31.92
C GLU A 251 -12.28 7.89 -32.47
#